data_bdc9a1bb30003261c9daa4435a53abb4
#
_entry.id   bdc9a1bb30003261c9daa4435a53abb4
#
_cell.length_a   1.000
_cell.length_b   1.000
_cell.length_c   1.000
_cell.angle_alpha   90.00
_cell.angle_beta   90.00
_cell.angle_gamma   90.00
#
_symmetry.space_group_name_H-M   'P 1'
#
loop_
_entity.id
_entity.type
_entity.pdbx_description
1 polymer ?
#
loop_
_entity_poly.entity_id
_entity_poly.type
_entity_poly.pdbx_seq_one_letter_code
_entity_poly.pdbx_strand_id
1 'polypeptide(L)'
;MHDHRKLGRELGLFGSDPLIGAGLPYWLPDGAEIRHSLEEYVRGLERRAGYRHVHSPVLGKRELYEISGHWAHYRDDMYPPMDVGGEQLVLRPSLCPHHALIYRSRGRSHRELPLRIAELGGMYRSELSGVLGGLGRVRAIQLNDAHVFCRLDQVEAEAVAALALIRQAYDALGISAARYRLSLPGAGGKYVAGNWDRAAEILRSVLDRSGLPYDAVEGEAAFYGPKIDVQIADNAGRESTLSTVQVDFHQPARFDLEYVGADAAKHRPVMVHRSIIGSVERAVAQLIEVHGGAFPAWLAPVQLRLLPLSEAEVPYAREVLDRCGDLRAEIAAEGSLGARIRDGRLVPFQAVLGPEEVAAGRLSLRLRDGSRLDARPAEEALAWLRAESSPPSASRGPGSGFPAAPSR
;
A
#
# COMPACT_ATOMS: atom_id res chain seq x y z
N MET A 1 23.44 4.61 -1.10
CA MET A 1 22.58 3.54 -0.57
C MET A 1 21.69 4.17 0.48
N HIS A 2 20.35 4.16 0.26
CA HIS A 2 19.40 4.85 1.14
C HIS A 2 18.86 3.85 2.17
N ASP A 3 19.05 4.10 3.45
CA ASP A 3 18.40 3.39 4.55
C ASP A 3 17.17 4.23 4.96
N HIS A 4 15.97 3.64 4.86
CA HIS A 4 14.72 4.34 5.17
C HIS A 4 14.67 4.88 6.59
N ARG A 5 15.36 4.23 7.56
CA ARG A 5 15.40 4.66 8.97
C ARG A 5 16.17 5.98 9.15
N LYS A 6 17.28 6.13 8.42
CA LYS A 6 18.09 7.34 8.45
C LYS A 6 17.45 8.43 7.60
N LEU A 7 17.23 8.14 6.32
CA LEU A 7 16.69 9.09 5.37
C LEU A 7 15.29 9.58 5.72
N GLY A 8 14.41 8.69 6.19
CA GLY A 8 13.05 9.08 6.57
C GLY A 8 13.02 10.05 7.76
N ARG A 9 13.96 9.91 8.72
CA ARG A 9 14.11 10.88 9.82
C ARG A 9 14.72 12.20 9.34
N GLU A 10 15.72 12.15 8.48
CA GLU A 10 16.34 13.36 7.90
C GLU A 10 15.36 14.16 7.06
N LEU A 11 14.42 13.49 6.40
CA LEU A 11 13.35 14.13 5.61
C LEU A 11 12.12 14.49 6.45
N GLY A 12 12.11 14.21 7.76
CA GLY A 12 10.97 14.53 8.61
C GLY A 12 9.69 13.74 8.27
N LEU A 13 9.82 12.47 7.85
CA LEU A 13 8.66 11.68 7.45
C LEU A 13 8.01 10.92 8.60
N PHE A 14 8.80 10.44 9.54
CA PHE A 14 8.32 9.72 10.72
C PHE A 14 9.29 9.84 11.88
N GLY A 15 8.79 9.55 13.08
CA GLY A 15 9.55 9.53 14.30
C GLY A 15 9.19 8.35 15.19
N SER A 16 9.90 8.24 16.31
CA SER A 16 9.60 7.30 17.38
C SER A 16 9.94 7.95 18.71
N ASP A 17 9.21 7.60 19.76
CA ASP A 17 9.43 8.12 21.11
C ASP A 17 9.41 6.96 22.12
N PRO A 18 10.32 6.94 23.13
CA PRO A 18 10.33 5.89 24.14
C PRO A 18 9.03 5.79 24.95
N LEU A 19 8.28 6.87 25.12
CA LEU A 19 7.00 6.88 25.83
C LEU A 19 5.88 6.24 25.01
N ILE A 20 5.95 6.30 23.67
CA ILE A 20 5.02 5.59 22.78
C ILE A 20 5.42 4.11 22.75
N GLY A 21 6.70 3.81 22.68
CA GLY A 21 7.23 2.45 22.74
C GLY A 21 7.91 1.97 21.46
N ALA A 22 8.70 0.92 21.60
CA ALA A 22 9.45 0.34 20.49
C ALA A 22 8.52 -0.31 19.46
N GLY A 23 8.80 -0.09 18.16
CA GLY A 23 8.00 -0.63 17.06
C GLY A 23 6.66 0.07 16.85
N LEU A 24 6.50 1.27 17.43
CA LEU A 24 5.32 2.11 17.30
C LEU A 24 5.74 3.49 16.74
N PRO A 25 6.13 3.58 15.46
CA PRO A 25 6.48 4.84 14.84
C PRO A 25 5.23 5.73 14.69
N TYR A 26 5.44 7.04 14.75
CA TYR A 26 4.41 8.03 14.41
C TYR A 26 4.80 8.76 13.12
N TRP A 27 3.80 9.17 12.36
CA TRP A 27 3.98 9.90 11.11
C TRP A 27 4.07 11.40 11.36
N LEU A 28 5.02 12.06 10.73
CA LEU A 28 5.11 13.50 10.65
C LEU A 28 4.30 14.00 9.44
N PRO A 29 4.00 15.30 9.30
CA PRO A 29 3.09 15.79 8.27
C PRO A 29 3.41 15.28 6.85
N ASP A 30 4.65 15.40 6.40
CA ASP A 30 5.06 14.96 5.07
C ASP A 30 4.96 13.45 4.88
N GLY A 31 5.31 12.68 5.91
CA GLY A 31 5.15 11.23 5.90
C GLY A 31 3.69 10.79 5.92
N ALA A 32 2.84 11.51 6.66
CA ALA A 32 1.41 11.28 6.69
C ALA A 32 0.77 11.55 5.32
N GLU A 33 1.24 12.58 4.59
CA GLU A 33 0.76 12.88 3.25
C GLU A 33 1.14 11.81 2.23
N ILE A 34 2.40 11.31 2.27
CA ILE A 34 2.83 10.17 1.44
C ILE A 34 1.96 8.95 1.71
N ARG A 35 1.75 8.64 2.98
CA ARG A 35 0.89 7.54 3.43
C ARG A 35 -0.52 7.70 2.90
N HIS A 36 -1.13 8.88 3.05
CA HIS A 36 -2.49 9.18 2.60
C HIS A 36 -2.62 9.01 1.07
N SER A 37 -1.70 9.59 0.30
CA SER A 37 -1.66 9.45 -1.16
C SER A 37 -1.53 7.99 -1.60
N LEU A 38 -0.71 7.20 -0.92
CA LEU A 38 -0.56 5.76 -1.17
C LEU A 38 -1.87 4.99 -0.88
N GLU A 39 -2.50 5.27 0.28
CA GLU A 39 -3.76 4.65 0.68
C GLU A 39 -4.89 4.96 -0.31
N GLU A 40 -5.00 6.21 -0.76
CA GLU A 40 -6.00 6.61 -1.76
C GLU A 40 -5.78 5.92 -3.12
N TYR A 41 -4.52 5.86 -3.56
CA TYR A 41 -4.17 5.16 -4.79
C TYR A 41 -4.62 3.69 -4.75
N VAL A 42 -4.27 2.98 -3.67
CA VAL A 42 -4.60 1.57 -3.51
C VAL A 42 -6.12 1.36 -3.42
N ARG A 43 -6.83 2.17 -2.65
CA ARG A 43 -8.30 2.15 -2.60
C ARG A 43 -8.94 2.39 -3.98
N GLY A 44 -8.38 3.33 -4.75
CA GLY A 44 -8.82 3.59 -6.12
C GLY A 44 -8.62 2.40 -7.03
N LEU A 45 -7.45 1.74 -6.94
CA LEU A 45 -7.12 0.53 -7.69
C LEU A 45 -8.10 -0.61 -7.36
N GLU A 46 -8.35 -0.85 -6.09
CA GLU A 46 -9.27 -1.86 -5.59
C GLU A 46 -10.72 -1.63 -6.01
N ARG A 47 -11.22 -0.39 -5.92
CA ARG A 47 -12.58 -0.05 -6.38
C ARG A 47 -12.77 -0.35 -7.86
N ARG A 48 -11.80 0.02 -8.70
CA ARG A 48 -11.84 -0.29 -10.15
C ARG A 48 -11.84 -1.79 -10.43
N ALA A 49 -11.20 -2.58 -9.57
CA ALA A 49 -11.19 -4.04 -9.64
C ALA A 49 -12.43 -4.70 -8.98
N GLY A 50 -13.43 -3.91 -8.56
CA GLY A 50 -14.68 -4.42 -8.01
C GLY A 50 -14.63 -4.81 -6.54
N TYR A 51 -13.61 -4.38 -5.79
CA TYR A 51 -13.57 -4.59 -4.33
C TYR A 51 -14.46 -3.58 -3.62
N ARG A 52 -15.13 -4.06 -2.57
CA ARG A 52 -15.91 -3.24 -1.65
C ARG A 52 -15.14 -3.06 -0.35
N HIS A 53 -14.91 -1.80 0.02
CA HIS A 53 -14.22 -1.51 1.27
C HIS A 53 -15.16 -1.65 2.47
N VAL A 54 -14.62 -2.24 3.54
CA VAL A 54 -15.27 -2.40 4.83
C VAL A 54 -14.40 -1.79 5.91
N HIS A 55 -14.98 -1.59 7.10
CA HIS A 55 -14.26 -1.25 8.31
C HIS A 55 -14.72 -2.17 9.43
N SER A 56 -13.77 -2.84 10.06
CA SER A 56 -14.03 -3.73 11.17
C SER A 56 -13.24 -3.30 12.42
N PRO A 57 -13.74 -3.58 13.63
CA PRO A 57 -13.06 -3.16 14.85
C PRO A 57 -11.71 -3.85 15.01
N VAL A 58 -10.77 -3.15 15.63
CA VAL A 58 -9.42 -3.69 15.92
C VAL A 58 -9.40 -4.67 17.10
N LEU A 59 -10.50 -4.75 17.83
CA LEU A 59 -10.72 -5.65 18.95
C LEU A 59 -11.70 -6.75 18.56
N GLY A 60 -11.49 -7.93 19.10
CA GLY A 60 -12.42 -9.06 19.02
C GLY A 60 -12.33 -9.91 20.27
N LYS A 61 -13.37 -10.69 20.56
CA LYS A 61 -13.31 -11.68 21.64
C LYS A 61 -12.24 -12.73 21.32
N ARG A 62 -11.54 -13.24 22.33
CA ARG A 62 -10.54 -14.31 22.18
C ARG A 62 -11.13 -15.52 21.40
N GLU A 63 -12.38 -15.86 21.67
CA GLU A 63 -13.12 -16.92 20.97
C GLU A 63 -13.08 -16.79 19.44
N LEU A 64 -13.16 -15.58 18.90
CA LEU A 64 -13.03 -15.32 17.45
C LEU A 64 -11.72 -15.88 16.90
N TYR A 65 -10.64 -15.72 17.64
CA TYR A 65 -9.29 -16.17 17.25
C TYR A 65 -9.05 -17.65 17.57
N GLU A 66 -9.79 -18.23 18.51
CA GLU A 66 -9.85 -19.68 18.73
C GLU A 66 -10.58 -20.38 17.57
N ILE A 67 -11.72 -19.83 17.12
CA ILE A 67 -12.45 -20.32 15.95
C ILE A 67 -11.57 -20.28 14.71
N SER A 68 -10.91 -19.16 14.43
CA SER A 68 -10.07 -18.99 13.24
C SER A 68 -8.76 -19.78 13.29
N GLY A 69 -8.36 -20.30 14.45
CA GLY A 69 -7.09 -20.99 14.67
C GLY A 69 -5.89 -20.07 14.98
N HIS A 70 -6.06 -18.75 14.90
CA HIS A 70 -4.95 -17.82 15.21
C HIS A 70 -4.46 -17.97 16.65
N TRP A 71 -5.35 -18.21 17.61
CA TRP A 71 -4.98 -18.41 19.01
C TRP A 71 -4.06 -19.62 19.22
N ALA A 72 -4.28 -20.69 18.47
CA ALA A 72 -3.45 -21.90 18.58
C ALA A 72 -2.08 -21.77 17.91
N HIS A 73 -1.99 -20.99 16.82
CA HIS A 73 -0.79 -20.95 15.96
C HIS A 73 0.00 -19.64 16.04
N TYR A 74 -0.58 -18.56 16.57
CA TYR A 74 -0.01 -17.21 16.60
C TYR A 74 -0.02 -16.57 17.98
N ARG A 75 -0.37 -17.31 19.03
CA ARG A 75 -0.53 -16.78 20.40
C ARG A 75 0.69 -16.01 20.88
N ASP A 76 1.88 -16.49 20.58
CA ASP A 76 3.13 -15.87 21.04
C ASP A 76 3.40 -14.51 20.36
N ASP A 77 2.83 -14.31 19.17
CA ASP A 77 2.89 -13.04 18.43
C ASP A 77 1.70 -12.12 18.72
N MET A 78 0.71 -12.55 19.51
CA MET A 78 -0.46 -11.74 19.85
C MET A 78 -0.22 -10.96 21.14
N TYR A 79 -0.81 -9.77 21.23
CA TYR A 79 -0.89 -9.06 22.51
C TYR A 79 -1.73 -9.86 23.51
N PRO A 80 -1.40 -9.80 24.82
CA PRO A 80 -2.18 -10.47 25.85
C PRO A 80 -3.65 -10.02 25.83
N PRO A 81 -4.60 -10.90 26.17
CA PRO A 81 -5.99 -10.52 26.30
C PRO A 81 -6.21 -9.47 27.38
N MET A 82 -7.18 -8.60 27.18
CA MET A 82 -7.67 -7.62 28.14
C MET A 82 -8.99 -8.10 28.72
N ASP A 83 -9.11 -8.14 30.05
CA ASP A 83 -10.38 -8.44 30.71
C ASP A 83 -11.23 -7.16 30.77
N VAL A 84 -12.39 -7.20 30.12
CA VAL A 84 -13.34 -6.07 30.10
C VAL A 84 -14.73 -6.62 30.43
N GLY A 85 -15.23 -6.35 31.63
CA GLY A 85 -16.58 -6.79 32.06
C GLY A 85 -16.77 -8.31 32.05
N GLY A 86 -15.71 -9.09 32.30
CA GLY A 86 -15.75 -10.56 32.30
C GLY A 86 -15.55 -11.17 30.91
N GLU A 87 -15.34 -10.38 29.86
CA GLU A 87 -15.00 -10.83 28.52
C GLU A 87 -13.51 -10.62 28.24
N GLN A 88 -12.87 -11.57 27.56
CA GLN A 88 -11.50 -11.43 27.09
C GLN A 88 -11.48 -10.86 25.67
N LEU A 89 -11.06 -9.59 25.55
CA LEU A 89 -10.85 -8.91 24.28
C LEU A 89 -9.37 -8.97 23.87
N VAL A 90 -9.11 -9.11 22.59
CA VAL A 90 -7.77 -9.23 22.00
C VAL A 90 -7.62 -8.21 20.88
N LEU A 91 -6.45 -7.55 20.80
CA LEU A 91 -6.06 -6.81 19.62
C LEU A 91 -5.86 -7.80 18.45
N ARG A 92 -6.51 -7.56 17.33
CA ARG A 92 -6.49 -8.49 16.18
C ARG A 92 -5.10 -8.65 15.57
N PRO A 93 -4.61 -9.90 15.39
CA PRO A 93 -3.34 -10.17 14.68
C PRO A 93 -3.52 -10.22 13.17
N SER A 94 -4.77 -10.26 12.68
CA SER A 94 -5.16 -10.39 11.27
C SER A 94 -6.61 -9.91 11.06
N LEU A 95 -6.97 -9.58 9.82
CA LEU A 95 -8.30 -9.08 9.45
C LEU A 95 -9.25 -10.21 9.01
N CYS A 96 -8.72 -11.35 8.54
CA CYS A 96 -9.51 -12.44 7.96
C CYS A 96 -10.66 -12.95 8.84
N PRO A 97 -10.56 -13.09 10.19
CA PRO A 97 -11.69 -13.52 11.00
C PRO A 97 -12.88 -12.55 10.95
N HIS A 98 -12.60 -11.24 10.94
CA HIS A 98 -13.64 -10.23 10.83
C HIS A 98 -14.33 -10.26 9.45
N HIS A 99 -13.54 -10.42 8.38
CA HIS A 99 -14.10 -10.53 7.02
C HIS A 99 -14.94 -11.80 6.84
N ALA A 100 -14.57 -12.92 7.47
CA ALA A 100 -15.38 -14.12 7.50
C ALA A 100 -16.74 -13.87 8.18
N LEU A 101 -16.77 -13.11 9.30
CA LEU A 101 -18.02 -12.71 9.96
C LEU A 101 -18.87 -11.76 9.11
N ILE A 102 -18.23 -10.81 8.39
CA ILE A 102 -18.91 -9.93 7.45
C ILE A 102 -19.55 -10.74 6.31
N TYR A 103 -18.84 -11.72 5.75
CA TYR A 103 -19.43 -12.64 4.77
C TYR A 103 -20.64 -13.37 5.35
N ARG A 104 -20.53 -13.94 6.55
CA ARG A 104 -21.55 -14.73 7.24
C ARG A 104 -22.76 -13.91 7.72
N SER A 105 -22.65 -12.57 7.77
CA SER A 105 -23.68 -11.69 8.33
C SER A 105 -25.06 -11.81 7.65
N ARG A 106 -25.13 -12.40 6.46
CA ARG A 106 -26.37 -12.71 5.74
C ARG A 106 -26.20 -13.92 4.81
N GLY A 107 -27.32 -14.51 4.36
CA GLY A 107 -27.31 -15.56 3.35
C GLY A 107 -26.67 -15.08 2.04
N ARG A 108 -26.00 -16.00 1.34
CA ARG A 108 -25.31 -15.75 0.06
C ARG A 108 -25.80 -16.66 -1.03
N SER A 109 -25.81 -16.16 -2.26
CA SER A 109 -26.10 -16.93 -3.46
C SER A 109 -24.86 -17.03 -4.34
N HIS A 110 -24.75 -18.11 -5.14
CA HIS A 110 -23.70 -18.27 -6.15
C HIS A 110 -23.61 -17.08 -7.13
N ARG A 111 -24.70 -16.33 -7.33
CA ARG A 111 -24.74 -15.15 -8.20
C ARG A 111 -24.01 -13.94 -7.63
N GLU A 112 -23.79 -13.93 -6.32
CA GLU A 112 -23.06 -12.86 -5.63
C GLU A 112 -21.54 -13.12 -5.58
N LEU A 113 -21.10 -14.30 -6.02
CA LEU A 113 -19.70 -14.71 -6.02
C LEU A 113 -19.03 -14.49 -7.39
N PRO A 114 -17.82 -13.96 -7.45
CA PRO A 114 -16.93 -13.69 -6.31
C PRO A 114 -17.33 -12.43 -5.53
N LEU A 115 -17.32 -12.51 -4.20
CA LEU A 115 -17.47 -11.35 -3.31
C LEU A 115 -16.09 -10.88 -2.86
N ARG A 116 -15.70 -9.68 -3.27
CA ARG A 116 -14.41 -9.08 -2.97
C ARG A 116 -14.55 -8.02 -1.89
N ILE A 117 -13.95 -8.25 -0.72
CA ILE A 117 -13.95 -7.34 0.43
C ILE A 117 -12.51 -6.88 0.68
N ALA A 118 -12.29 -5.57 0.82
CA ALA A 118 -10.99 -4.98 1.12
C ALA A 118 -11.06 -4.06 2.34
N GLU A 119 -9.97 -4.00 3.10
CA GLU A 119 -9.82 -3.10 4.23
C GLU A 119 -8.36 -2.64 4.33
N LEU A 120 -8.14 -1.33 4.44
CA LEU A 120 -6.92 -0.79 5.01
C LEU A 120 -7.12 -0.79 6.52
N GLY A 121 -6.70 -1.84 7.18
CA GLY A 121 -7.06 -2.10 8.56
C GLY A 121 -5.86 -2.24 9.49
N GLY A 122 -6.00 -1.66 10.71
CA GLY A 122 -5.01 -1.84 11.77
C GLY A 122 -4.99 -3.28 12.28
N MET A 123 -3.81 -3.87 12.41
CA MET A 123 -3.57 -5.13 13.12
C MET A 123 -2.34 -5.02 14.00
N TYR A 124 -2.20 -5.90 14.97
CA TYR A 124 -1.23 -5.73 16.05
C TYR A 124 -0.50 -7.04 16.34
N ARG A 125 0.84 -6.95 16.43
CA ARG A 125 1.69 -8.09 16.78
C ARG A 125 2.71 -7.68 17.83
N SER A 126 2.87 -8.51 18.85
CA SER A 126 3.75 -8.22 20.00
C SER A 126 5.24 -8.45 19.72
N GLU A 127 5.63 -8.51 18.48
CA GLU A 127 7.00 -8.68 17.95
C GLU A 127 8.12 -8.48 18.98
N LEU A 128 9.07 -9.40 19.02
CA LEU A 128 10.25 -9.25 19.87
C LEU A 128 11.05 -7.99 19.50
N SER A 129 11.60 -7.32 20.50
CA SER A 129 12.32 -6.05 20.28
C SER A 129 13.51 -6.19 19.32
N GLY A 130 14.18 -7.33 19.29
CA GLY A 130 15.35 -7.59 18.44
C GLY A 130 15.03 -7.72 16.94
N VAL A 131 13.75 -7.89 16.55
CA VAL A 131 13.35 -8.00 15.14
C VAL A 131 12.73 -6.72 14.57
N LEU A 132 12.51 -5.71 15.41
CA LEU A 132 11.95 -4.43 15.00
C LEU A 132 12.92 -3.64 14.12
N GLY A 133 12.42 -2.94 13.10
CA GLY A 133 13.28 -2.25 12.14
C GLY A 133 12.62 -1.06 11.44
N GLY A 134 12.63 0.12 12.08
CA GLY A 134 12.05 1.33 11.49
C GLY A 134 10.59 1.13 11.08
N LEU A 135 10.25 1.45 9.82
CA LEU A 135 8.94 1.16 9.23
C LEU A 135 8.85 -0.28 8.65
N GLY A 136 9.98 -0.97 8.45
CA GLY A 136 10.01 -2.28 7.82
C GLY A 136 9.38 -3.39 8.66
N ARG A 137 9.45 -3.30 10.02
CA ARG A 137 8.81 -4.22 10.94
C ARG A 137 8.36 -3.49 12.20
N VAL A 138 7.06 -3.39 12.38
CA VAL A 138 6.38 -2.60 13.41
C VAL A 138 5.39 -3.47 14.20
N ARG A 139 4.95 -3.00 15.36
CA ARG A 139 3.96 -3.67 16.22
C ARG A 139 2.53 -3.27 15.92
N ALA A 140 2.29 -2.04 15.49
CA ALA A 140 1.01 -1.55 14.99
C ALA A 140 1.13 -1.44 13.47
N ILE A 141 0.38 -2.24 12.75
CA ILE A 141 0.50 -2.46 11.31
C ILE A 141 -0.78 -1.98 10.64
N GLN A 142 -0.67 -1.07 9.68
CA GLN A 142 -1.77 -0.75 8.78
C GLN A 142 -1.66 -1.63 7.55
N LEU A 143 -2.46 -2.68 7.49
CA LEU A 143 -2.38 -3.66 6.41
C LEU A 143 -3.36 -3.33 5.28
N ASN A 144 -2.87 -3.37 4.04
CA ASN A 144 -3.72 -3.46 2.87
C ASN A 144 -4.14 -4.90 2.68
N ASP A 145 -5.29 -5.27 3.20
CA ASP A 145 -5.77 -6.66 3.20
C ASP A 145 -7.10 -6.78 2.47
N ALA A 146 -7.28 -7.89 1.77
CA ALA A 146 -8.54 -8.21 1.15
C ALA A 146 -8.78 -9.72 1.07
N HIS A 147 -10.06 -10.07 1.08
CA HIS A 147 -10.53 -11.44 1.02
C HIS A 147 -11.57 -11.58 -0.08
N VAL A 148 -11.32 -12.50 -1.00
CA VAL A 148 -12.25 -12.85 -2.06
C VAL A 148 -12.89 -14.16 -1.69
N PHE A 149 -14.20 -14.13 -1.44
CA PHE A 149 -15.01 -15.33 -1.25
C PHE A 149 -15.55 -15.75 -2.60
N CYS A 150 -15.18 -16.92 -3.07
CA CYS A 150 -15.50 -17.35 -4.42
C CYS A 150 -15.84 -18.86 -4.48
N ARG A 151 -16.44 -19.27 -5.58
CA ARG A 151 -16.59 -20.69 -5.89
C ARG A 151 -15.24 -21.27 -6.29
N LEU A 152 -15.09 -22.57 -6.17
CA LEU A 152 -13.85 -23.25 -6.49
C LEU A 152 -13.39 -23.06 -7.95
N ASP A 153 -14.32 -23.01 -8.88
CA ASP A 153 -14.05 -22.75 -10.30
C ASP A 153 -13.60 -21.32 -10.61
N GLN A 154 -13.71 -20.40 -9.65
CA GLN A 154 -13.31 -19.01 -9.78
C GLN A 154 -11.92 -18.71 -9.15
N VAL A 155 -11.40 -19.62 -8.30
CA VAL A 155 -10.20 -19.35 -7.47
C VAL A 155 -9.00 -18.96 -8.30
N GLU A 156 -8.71 -19.70 -9.38
CA GLU A 156 -7.55 -19.44 -10.23
C GLU A 156 -7.65 -18.06 -10.90
N ALA A 157 -8.81 -17.72 -11.44
CA ALA A 157 -9.04 -16.42 -12.06
C ALA A 157 -8.88 -15.25 -11.07
N GLU A 158 -9.37 -15.42 -9.83
CA GLU A 158 -9.23 -14.41 -8.79
C GLU A 158 -7.77 -14.25 -8.32
N ALA A 159 -7.02 -15.34 -8.23
CA ALA A 159 -5.60 -15.29 -7.88
C ALA A 159 -4.74 -14.64 -8.99
N VAL A 160 -5.03 -14.93 -10.28
CA VAL A 160 -4.40 -14.25 -11.42
C VAL A 160 -4.69 -12.74 -11.40
N ALA A 161 -5.97 -12.36 -11.16
CA ALA A 161 -6.35 -10.96 -11.06
C ALA A 161 -5.65 -10.25 -9.88
N ALA A 162 -5.48 -10.93 -8.74
CA ALA A 162 -4.75 -10.40 -7.59
C ALA A 162 -3.27 -10.12 -7.92
N LEU A 163 -2.57 -11.04 -8.61
CA LEU A 163 -1.20 -10.82 -9.08
C LEU A 163 -1.10 -9.67 -10.08
N ALA A 164 -2.06 -9.53 -10.97
CA ALA A 164 -2.10 -8.41 -11.92
C ALA A 164 -2.21 -7.06 -11.20
N LEU A 165 -3.05 -6.97 -10.15
CA LEU A 165 -3.16 -5.75 -9.32
C LEU A 165 -1.85 -5.44 -8.58
N ILE A 166 -1.16 -6.45 -8.05
CA ILE A 166 0.14 -6.27 -7.40
C ILE A 166 1.15 -5.68 -8.40
N ARG A 167 1.24 -6.25 -9.60
CA ARG A 167 2.15 -5.75 -10.65
C ARG A 167 1.82 -4.31 -11.03
N GLN A 168 0.54 -4.00 -11.26
CA GLN A 168 0.10 -2.64 -11.58
C GLN A 168 0.47 -1.63 -10.48
N ALA A 169 0.34 -2.02 -9.20
CA ALA A 169 0.75 -1.16 -8.10
C ALA A 169 2.27 -0.97 -8.06
N TYR A 170 3.04 -2.03 -8.27
CA TYR A 170 4.50 -1.96 -8.28
C TYR A 170 5.02 -1.07 -9.40
N ASP A 171 4.46 -1.18 -10.61
CA ASP A 171 4.80 -0.32 -11.74
C ASP A 171 4.55 1.16 -11.40
N ALA A 172 3.39 1.49 -10.82
CA ALA A 172 3.06 2.86 -10.44
C ALA A 172 3.94 3.42 -9.30
N LEU A 173 4.39 2.55 -8.41
CA LEU A 173 5.23 2.88 -7.25
C LEU A 173 6.72 2.87 -7.57
N GLY A 174 7.13 2.38 -8.76
CA GLY A 174 8.52 2.18 -9.13
C GLY A 174 9.21 1.09 -8.30
N ILE A 175 8.44 0.14 -7.75
CA ILE A 175 8.95 -1.00 -6.98
C ILE A 175 9.19 -2.17 -7.92
N SER A 176 10.35 -2.83 -7.79
CA SER A 176 10.65 -4.07 -8.50
C SER A 176 10.50 -5.27 -7.56
N ALA A 177 9.81 -6.31 -8.02
CA ALA A 177 9.86 -7.59 -7.34
C ALA A 177 11.26 -8.20 -7.49
N ALA A 178 11.87 -8.55 -6.37
CA ALA A 178 13.14 -9.26 -6.39
C ALA A 178 12.94 -10.73 -6.82
N ARG A 179 11.82 -11.32 -6.36
CA ARG A 179 11.51 -12.73 -6.62
C ARG A 179 10.04 -13.03 -6.30
N TYR A 180 9.47 -14.01 -6.99
CA TYR A 180 8.22 -14.66 -6.60
C TYR A 180 8.54 -15.98 -5.91
N ARG A 181 7.85 -16.27 -4.81
CA ARG A 181 8.05 -17.48 -4.03
C ARG A 181 6.71 -18.20 -3.83
N LEU A 182 6.63 -19.46 -4.22
CA LEU A 182 5.54 -20.34 -3.82
C LEU A 182 5.89 -20.98 -2.48
N SER A 183 5.28 -20.51 -1.42
CA SER A 183 5.51 -20.94 -0.05
C SER A 183 4.61 -22.11 0.29
N LEU A 184 5.21 -23.26 0.51
CA LEU A 184 4.57 -24.55 0.75
C LEU A 184 4.68 -24.94 2.24
N PRO A 185 3.84 -25.85 2.75
CA PRO A 185 3.98 -26.39 4.09
C PRO A 185 5.31 -27.16 4.22
N GLY A 186 5.89 -27.12 5.41
CA GLY A 186 7.08 -27.93 5.73
C GLY A 186 6.71 -29.11 6.65
N ALA A 187 7.71 -29.89 7.00
CA ALA A 187 7.57 -30.93 8.01
C ALA A 187 7.36 -30.27 9.40
N GLY A 188 6.24 -30.56 10.05
CA GLY A 188 5.95 -30.06 11.40
C GLY A 188 4.48 -29.78 11.66
N GLY A 189 4.09 -29.73 12.94
CA GLY A 189 2.70 -29.68 13.40
C GLY A 189 2.01 -28.31 13.33
N LYS A 190 2.63 -27.26 12.74
CA LYS A 190 2.03 -25.91 12.70
C LYS A 190 0.96 -25.74 11.60
N TYR A 191 0.85 -26.73 10.70
CA TYR A 191 -0.08 -26.66 9.59
C TYR A 191 -1.35 -27.45 9.88
N VAL A 192 -2.52 -26.88 9.57
CA VAL A 192 -3.80 -27.57 9.73
C VAL A 192 -4.03 -28.59 8.62
N ALA A 193 -4.77 -29.65 8.91
CA ALA A 193 -5.19 -30.58 7.87
C ALA A 193 -6.13 -29.89 6.86
N GLY A 194 -5.98 -30.17 5.57
CA GLY A 194 -6.80 -29.53 4.54
C GLY A 194 -6.38 -29.86 3.10
N ASN A 195 -6.91 -29.10 2.16
CA ASN A 195 -6.71 -29.28 0.71
C ASN A 195 -5.41 -28.64 0.22
N TRP A 196 -4.28 -28.97 0.85
CA TRP A 196 -2.98 -28.37 0.57
C TRP A 196 -2.50 -28.57 -0.87
N ASP A 197 -2.57 -29.83 -1.36
CA ASP A 197 -2.12 -30.16 -2.71
C ASP A 197 -2.91 -29.39 -3.74
N ARG A 198 -4.24 -29.36 -3.59
CA ARG A 198 -5.12 -28.62 -4.51
C ARG A 198 -4.86 -27.11 -4.49
N ALA A 199 -4.68 -26.54 -3.31
CA ALA A 199 -4.35 -25.12 -3.20
C ALA A 199 -2.98 -24.81 -3.82
N ALA A 200 -1.99 -25.67 -3.60
CA ALA A 200 -0.65 -25.53 -4.20
C ALA A 200 -0.68 -25.69 -5.73
N GLU A 201 -1.44 -26.64 -6.27
CA GLU A 201 -1.65 -26.80 -7.71
C GLU A 201 -2.27 -25.55 -8.35
N ILE A 202 -3.30 -25.00 -7.74
CA ILE A 202 -3.92 -23.73 -8.20
C ILE A 202 -2.87 -22.62 -8.26
N LEU A 203 -2.11 -22.42 -7.18
CA LEU A 203 -1.12 -21.33 -7.13
C LEU A 203 0.05 -21.56 -8.10
N ARG A 204 0.46 -22.83 -8.38
CA ARG A 204 1.42 -23.15 -9.45
C ARG A 204 0.86 -22.75 -10.81
N SER A 205 -0.37 -23.17 -11.13
CA SER A 205 -1.03 -22.81 -12.38
C SER A 205 -1.12 -21.29 -12.56
N VAL A 206 -1.41 -20.55 -11.49
CA VAL A 206 -1.44 -19.09 -11.50
C VAL A 206 -0.07 -18.48 -11.87
N LEU A 207 1.02 -18.96 -11.27
CA LEU A 207 2.37 -18.49 -11.55
C LEU A 207 2.81 -18.85 -12.98
N ASP A 208 2.56 -20.08 -13.41
CA ASP A 208 2.91 -20.58 -14.75
C ASP A 208 2.17 -19.76 -15.83
N ARG A 209 0.87 -19.54 -15.66
CA ARG A 209 0.06 -18.73 -16.60
C ARG A 209 0.44 -17.25 -16.60
N SER A 210 0.95 -16.75 -15.49
CA SER A 210 1.44 -15.37 -15.40
C SER A 210 2.82 -15.18 -16.02
N GLY A 211 3.50 -16.25 -16.42
CA GLY A 211 4.84 -16.24 -17.00
C GLY A 211 5.90 -15.71 -16.02
N LEU A 212 5.65 -15.83 -14.72
CA LEU A 212 6.53 -15.32 -13.67
C LEU A 212 7.49 -16.41 -13.19
N PRO A 213 8.80 -16.20 -13.23
CA PRO A 213 9.76 -17.14 -12.62
C PRO A 213 9.56 -17.14 -11.11
N TYR A 214 9.55 -18.33 -10.50
CA TYR A 214 9.36 -18.48 -9.06
C TYR A 214 10.15 -19.64 -8.48
N ASP A 215 10.40 -19.57 -7.17
CA ASP A 215 10.96 -20.66 -6.38
C ASP A 215 9.86 -21.27 -5.49
N ALA A 216 9.82 -22.59 -5.41
CA ALA A 216 8.98 -23.30 -4.45
C ALA A 216 9.79 -23.59 -3.18
N VAL A 217 9.31 -23.09 -2.02
CA VAL A 217 10.02 -23.20 -0.74
C VAL A 217 9.10 -23.82 0.32
N GLU A 218 9.55 -24.90 0.93
CA GLU A 218 8.86 -25.55 2.04
C GLU A 218 9.07 -24.80 3.37
N GLY A 219 8.10 -24.91 4.26
CA GLY A 219 8.16 -24.32 5.62
C GLY A 219 7.73 -22.88 5.73
N GLU A 220 7.42 -22.21 4.63
CA GLU A 220 7.11 -20.78 4.54
C GLU A 220 5.60 -20.47 4.38
N ALA A 221 4.75 -21.49 4.24
CA ALA A 221 3.31 -21.32 4.12
C ALA A 221 2.68 -20.71 5.37
N ALA A 222 1.47 -20.12 5.22
CA ALA A 222 0.61 -19.84 6.36
C ALA A 222 0.11 -21.15 6.99
N PHE A 223 -0.34 -21.13 8.24
CA PHE A 223 -0.82 -22.35 8.90
C PHE A 223 -2.08 -22.93 8.23
N TYR A 224 -2.82 -22.12 7.50
CA TYR A 224 -4.10 -22.45 6.86
C TYR A 224 -4.01 -22.71 5.34
N GLY A 225 -2.89 -22.41 4.69
CA GLY A 225 -2.75 -22.64 3.25
C GLY A 225 -1.43 -22.17 2.66
N PRO A 226 -1.11 -22.63 1.44
CA PRO A 226 0.03 -22.17 0.67
C PRO A 226 -0.19 -20.76 0.17
N LYS A 227 0.91 -20.08 -0.19
CA LYS A 227 0.85 -18.69 -0.64
C LYS A 227 1.90 -18.39 -1.71
N ILE A 228 1.59 -17.44 -2.57
CA ILE A 228 2.55 -16.72 -3.38
C ILE A 228 3.01 -15.50 -2.59
N ASP A 229 4.30 -15.41 -2.29
CA ASP A 229 4.94 -14.25 -1.70
C ASP A 229 5.70 -13.48 -2.78
N VAL A 230 5.44 -12.19 -2.90
CA VAL A 230 6.22 -11.28 -3.74
C VAL A 230 7.28 -10.64 -2.87
N GLN A 231 8.53 -11.03 -3.11
CA GLN A 231 9.68 -10.53 -2.36
C GLN A 231 10.18 -9.23 -2.97
N ILE A 232 10.52 -8.29 -2.12
CA ILE A 232 11.29 -7.09 -2.45
C ILE A 232 12.64 -7.16 -1.77
N ALA A 233 13.64 -6.50 -2.32
CA ALA A 233 14.95 -6.36 -1.69
C ALA A 233 15.15 -4.92 -1.21
N ASP A 234 15.71 -4.77 -0.01
CA ASP A 234 16.23 -3.49 0.46
C ASP A 234 17.57 -3.17 -0.23
N ASN A 235 18.06 -1.97 -0.03
CA ASN A 235 19.34 -1.55 -0.62
C ASN A 235 20.58 -2.32 -0.10
N ALA A 236 20.43 -3.13 0.93
CA ALA A 236 21.46 -4.07 1.41
C ALA A 236 21.30 -5.48 0.82
N GLY A 237 20.33 -5.68 -0.08
CA GLY A 237 20.02 -6.97 -0.71
C GLY A 237 19.24 -7.93 0.19
N ARG A 238 18.71 -7.47 1.34
CA ARG A 238 17.90 -8.31 2.22
C ARG A 238 16.48 -8.38 1.70
N GLU A 239 16.02 -9.61 1.46
CA GLU A 239 14.66 -9.84 0.97
C GLU A 239 13.63 -9.78 2.10
N SER A 240 12.46 -9.28 1.76
CA SER A 240 11.27 -9.33 2.61
C SER A 240 10.00 -9.44 1.77
N THR A 241 8.98 -10.10 2.29
CA THR A 241 7.68 -10.17 1.62
C THR A 241 6.97 -8.82 1.74
N LEU A 242 6.58 -8.25 0.61
CA LEU A 242 5.71 -7.08 0.57
C LEU A 242 4.27 -7.48 0.25
N SER A 243 4.06 -8.27 -0.79
CA SER A 243 2.72 -8.63 -1.26
C SER A 243 2.50 -10.14 -1.22
N THR A 244 1.23 -10.55 -1.07
CA THR A 244 0.87 -11.98 -1.00
C THR A 244 -0.44 -12.29 -1.70
N VAL A 245 -0.55 -13.53 -2.22
CA VAL A 245 -1.82 -14.15 -2.64
C VAL A 245 -1.87 -15.55 -2.03
N GLN A 246 -2.96 -15.89 -1.33
CA GLN A 246 -3.08 -17.15 -0.58
C GLN A 246 -4.42 -17.80 -0.87
N VAL A 247 -4.45 -19.12 -0.96
CA VAL A 247 -5.69 -19.89 -1.14
C VAL A 247 -6.00 -20.64 0.16
N ASP A 248 -7.17 -20.40 0.70
CA ASP A 248 -7.60 -20.87 2.01
C ASP A 248 -8.94 -21.61 1.94
N PHE A 249 -8.88 -22.89 2.26
CA PHE A 249 -10.04 -23.76 2.46
C PHE A 249 -10.42 -23.92 3.94
N HIS A 250 -9.52 -23.52 4.84
CA HIS A 250 -9.63 -23.72 6.28
C HIS A 250 -10.57 -22.72 6.94
N GLN A 251 -10.35 -21.42 6.74
CA GLN A 251 -11.19 -20.38 7.35
C GLN A 251 -12.67 -20.50 6.98
N PRO A 252 -13.04 -20.73 5.71
CA PRO A 252 -14.44 -20.97 5.36
C PRO A 252 -15.06 -22.15 6.09
N ALA A 253 -14.28 -23.21 6.35
CA ALA A 253 -14.76 -24.36 7.12
C ALA A 253 -14.94 -24.04 8.60
N ARG A 254 -13.97 -23.34 9.20
CA ARG A 254 -13.98 -22.98 10.63
C ARG A 254 -15.10 -22.02 10.99
N PHE A 255 -15.45 -21.11 10.08
CA PHE A 255 -16.53 -20.14 10.26
C PHE A 255 -17.87 -20.61 9.73
N ASP A 256 -17.94 -21.83 9.21
CA ASP A 256 -19.15 -22.44 8.63
C ASP A 256 -19.78 -21.54 7.56
N LEU A 257 -18.93 -21.04 6.64
CA LEU A 257 -19.38 -20.16 5.57
C LEU A 257 -20.07 -20.97 4.49
N GLU A 258 -21.23 -20.48 4.02
CA GLU A 258 -22.04 -21.16 3.01
C GLU A 258 -22.55 -20.17 1.96
N TYR A 259 -22.84 -20.68 0.77
CA TYR A 259 -23.67 -20.04 -0.25
C TYR A 259 -24.63 -21.06 -0.88
N VAL A 260 -25.75 -20.60 -1.39
CA VAL A 260 -26.69 -21.43 -2.14
C VAL A 260 -26.24 -21.50 -3.60
N GLY A 261 -25.98 -22.69 -4.09
CA GLY A 261 -25.58 -22.98 -5.46
C GLY A 261 -26.71 -22.83 -6.48
N ALA A 262 -26.41 -23.03 -7.76
CA ALA A 262 -27.41 -23.08 -8.84
C ALA A 262 -28.31 -24.32 -8.71
N ASP A 263 -27.83 -25.35 -8.04
CA ASP A 263 -28.52 -26.60 -7.70
C ASP A 263 -29.42 -26.48 -6.45
N ALA A 264 -29.59 -25.28 -5.92
CA ALA A 264 -30.27 -24.97 -4.68
C ALA A 264 -29.68 -25.62 -3.42
N ALA A 265 -28.53 -26.28 -3.52
CA ALA A 265 -27.82 -26.86 -2.38
C ALA A 265 -26.88 -25.82 -1.74
N LYS A 266 -26.52 -26.10 -0.49
CA LYS A 266 -25.50 -25.30 0.22
C LYS A 266 -24.11 -25.77 -0.13
N HIS A 267 -23.24 -24.82 -0.46
CA HIS A 267 -21.85 -25.05 -0.79
C HIS A 267 -20.95 -24.16 0.06
N ARG A 268 -19.70 -24.60 0.26
CA ARG A 268 -18.69 -23.83 0.99
C ARG A 268 -17.85 -23.01 0.01
N PRO A 269 -17.70 -21.70 0.22
CA PRO A 269 -16.79 -20.89 -0.60
C PRO A 269 -15.34 -21.23 -0.30
N VAL A 270 -14.45 -20.87 -1.23
CA VAL A 270 -13.01 -20.75 -0.99
C VAL A 270 -12.71 -19.30 -0.68
N MET A 271 -11.73 -19.03 0.19
CA MET A 271 -11.26 -17.70 0.49
C MET A 271 -9.88 -17.48 -0.16
N VAL A 272 -9.76 -16.44 -0.99
CA VAL A 272 -8.48 -15.99 -1.50
C VAL A 272 -8.09 -14.74 -0.72
N HIS A 273 -7.00 -14.81 0.04
CA HIS A 273 -6.41 -13.67 0.72
C HIS A 273 -5.44 -12.99 -0.23
N ARG A 274 -5.43 -11.66 -0.23
CA ARG A 274 -4.42 -10.92 -0.98
C ARG A 274 -4.06 -9.61 -0.29
N SER A 275 -2.80 -9.23 -0.44
CA SER A 275 -2.31 -7.92 -0.07
C SER A 275 -1.51 -7.34 -1.25
N ILE A 276 -1.90 -6.15 -1.76
CA ILE A 276 -1.23 -5.51 -2.90
C ILE A 276 0.10 -4.90 -2.48
N ILE A 277 0.13 -4.18 -1.36
CA ILE A 277 1.30 -3.45 -0.88
C ILE A 277 1.75 -3.88 0.51
N GLY A 278 1.18 -4.95 1.05
CA GLY A 278 1.47 -5.38 2.40
C GLY A 278 1.06 -4.36 3.45
N SER A 279 1.92 -4.10 4.42
CA SER A 279 1.72 -2.99 5.35
C SER A 279 2.11 -1.66 4.71
N VAL A 280 1.34 -0.61 5.01
CA VAL A 280 1.61 0.76 4.56
C VAL A 280 2.98 1.21 5.03
N GLU A 281 3.37 0.86 6.26
CA GLU A 281 4.67 1.17 6.84
C GLU A 281 5.81 0.58 5.99
N ARG A 282 5.74 -0.71 5.67
CA ARG A 282 6.77 -1.38 4.85
C ARG A 282 6.80 -0.86 3.43
N ALA A 283 5.64 -0.57 2.84
CA ALA A 283 5.56 0.02 1.51
C ALA A 283 6.24 1.39 1.47
N VAL A 284 5.97 2.26 2.45
CA VAL A 284 6.64 3.58 2.55
C VAL A 284 8.14 3.43 2.82
N ALA A 285 8.57 2.46 3.66
CA ALA A 285 9.99 2.16 3.84
C ALA A 285 10.66 1.86 2.49
N GLN A 286 10.04 1.00 1.68
CA GLN A 286 10.54 0.65 0.35
C GLN A 286 10.56 1.87 -0.59
N LEU A 287 9.52 2.70 -0.58
CA LEU A 287 9.47 3.92 -1.38
C LEU A 287 10.59 4.90 -1.02
N ILE A 288 10.89 5.07 0.27
CA ILE A 288 12.02 5.91 0.73
C ILE A 288 13.34 5.36 0.16
N GLU A 289 13.54 4.05 0.18
CA GLU A 289 14.78 3.42 -0.29
C GLU A 289 14.91 3.46 -1.81
N VAL A 290 13.83 3.19 -2.55
CA VAL A 290 13.82 3.21 -4.01
C VAL A 290 14.02 4.62 -4.56
N HIS A 291 13.31 5.59 -4.02
CA HIS A 291 13.29 6.96 -4.55
C HIS A 291 14.30 7.90 -3.90
N GLY A 292 14.93 7.50 -2.79
CA GLY A 292 15.87 8.38 -2.08
C GLY A 292 15.25 9.71 -1.63
N GLY A 293 13.95 9.74 -1.37
CA GLY A 293 13.17 10.93 -1.05
C GLY A 293 12.65 11.71 -2.26
N ALA A 294 13.12 11.40 -3.47
CA ALA A 294 12.65 12.02 -4.71
C ALA A 294 11.40 11.29 -5.25
N PHE A 295 10.33 11.27 -4.46
CA PHE A 295 9.11 10.54 -4.79
C PHE A 295 8.50 10.97 -6.14
N PRO A 296 7.76 10.08 -6.84
CA PRO A 296 6.91 10.47 -7.96
C PRO A 296 6.00 11.64 -7.58
N ALA A 297 5.70 12.52 -8.53
CA ALA A 297 4.97 13.76 -8.23
C ALA A 297 3.65 13.53 -7.51
N TRP A 298 2.93 12.47 -7.86
CA TRP A 298 1.64 12.12 -7.22
C TRP A 298 1.77 11.66 -5.77
N LEU A 299 2.95 11.16 -5.35
CA LEU A 299 3.26 10.76 -3.96
C LEU A 299 3.98 11.86 -3.16
N ALA A 300 4.57 12.85 -3.84
CA ALA A 300 5.36 13.88 -3.16
C ALA A 300 4.50 14.67 -2.16
N PRO A 301 4.96 14.87 -0.91
CA PRO A 301 4.19 15.62 0.09
C PRO A 301 3.96 17.08 -0.34
N VAL A 302 4.94 17.70 -0.96
CA VAL A 302 4.82 18.98 -1.66
C VAL A 302 5.06 18.73 -3.14
N GLN A 303 4.11 19.09 -4.00
CA GLN A 303 4.18 18.88 -5.43
C GLN A 303 4.71 20.12 -6.16
N LEU A 304 4.30 21.30 -5.71
CA LEU A 304 4.68 22.58 -6.26
C LEU A 304 5.22 23.50 -5.14
N ARG A 305 6.40 24.08 -5.34
CA ARG A 305 6.94 25.13 -4.48
C ARG A 305 7.00 26.45 -5.26
N LEU A 306 6.29 27.46 -4.76
CA LEU A 306 6.29 28.81 -5.31
C LEU A 306 7.42 29.61 -4.67
N LEU A 307 8.25 30.23 -5.49
CA LEU A 307 9.49 30.94 -5.09
C LEU A 307 9.42 32.40 -5.54
N PRO A 308 8.69 33.29 -4.82
CA PRO A 308 8.70 34.73 -5.13
C PRO A 308 10.11 35.29 -4.97
N LEU A 309 10.58 36.13 -5.91
CA LEU A 309 11.90 36.70 -5.84
C LEU A 309 12.07 37.68 -4.70
N SER A 310 11.02 38.47 -4.42
CA SER A 310 10.94 39.44 -3.33
C SER A 310 9.55 39.46 -2.69
N GLU A 311 9.34 40.32 -1.70
CA GLU A 311 8.04 40.53 -1.08
C GLU A 311 6.96 41.05 -2.05
N ALA A 312 7.38 41.73 -3.12
CA ALA A 312 6.47 42.28 -4.14
C ALA A 312 5.71 41.20 -4.91
N GLU A 313 6.31 40.00 -5.09
CA GLU A 313 5.72 38.88 -5.81
C GLU A 313 4.88 37.95 -4.90
N VAL A 314 4.94 38.12 -3.56
CA VAL A 314 4.20 37.28 -2.62
C VAL A 314 2.67 37.33 -2.83
N PRO A 315 2.06 38.49 -3.13
CA PRO A 315 0.63 38.52 -3.44
C PRO A 315 0.24 37.64 -4.60
N TYR A 316 1.01 37.64 -5.68
CA TYR A 316 0.80 36.76 -6.84
C TYR A 316 1.02 35.29 -6.50
N ALA A 317 2.04 34.97 -5.69
CA ALA A 317 2.25 33.62 -5.21
C ALA A 317 1.05 33.09 -4.42
N ARG A 318 0.42 33.92 -3.60
CA ARG A 318 -0.82 33.58 -2.88
C ARG A 318 -2.00 33.35 -3.82
N GLU A 319 -2.19 34.25 -4.82
CA GLU A 319 -3.21 34.06 -5.84
C GLU A 319 -3.03 32.73 -6.58
N VAL A 320 -1.82 32.38 -6.96
CA VAL A 320 -1.50 31.09 -7.59
C VAL A 320 -1.79 29.92 -6.64
N LEU A 321 -1.41 30.03 -5.36
CA LEU A 321 -1.65 29.00 -4.35
C LEU A 321 -3.15 28.75 -4.16
N ASP A 322 -3.98 29.78 -4.09
CA ASP A 322 -5.44 29.66 -3.96
C ASP A 322 -6.07 28.95 -5.17
N ARG A 323 -5.42 29.01 -6.36
CA ARG A 323 -5.84 28.35 -7.60
C ARG A 323 -5.30 26.94 -7.76
N CYS A 324 -4.40 26.47 -6.89
CA CYS A 324 -3.81 25.14 -6.97
C CYS A 324 -4.85 24.01 -6.80
N GLY A 325 -5.95 24.25 -6.08
CA GLY A 325 -6.97 23.24 -5.81
C GLY A 325 -6.40 22.08 -5.03
N ASP A 326 -6.45 20.87 -5.61
CA ASP A 326 -5.97 19.65 -4.96
C ASP A 326 -4.45 19.44 -5.05
N LEU A 327 -3.70 20.35 -5.72
CA LEU A 327 -2.24 20.28 -5.73
C LEU A 327 -1.69 20.66 -4.36
N ARG A 328 -0.83 19.83 -3.81
CA ARG A 328 -0.08 20.12 -2.59
C ARG A 328 1.02 21.13 -2.91
N ALA A 329 0.74 22.40 -2.68
CA ALA A 329 1.61 23.51 -3.00
C ALA A 329 1.96 24.32 -1.77
N GLU A 330 3.13 24.97 -1.78
CA GLU A 330 3.59 25.87 -0.72
C GLU A 330 4.29 27.10 -1.28
N ILE A 331 4.39 28.16 -0.48
CA ILE A 331 5.18 29.34 -0.78
C ILE A 331 6.44 29.31 0.09
N ALA A 332 7.61 29.40 -0.51
CA ALA A 332 8.88 29.61 0.18
C ALA A 332 9.42 31.00 -0.13
N ALA A 333 9.21 31.93 0.81
CA ALA A 333 9.61 33.33 0.65
C ALA A 333 10.86 33.70 1.46
N GLU A 334 11.22 32.95 2.49
CA GLU A 334 12.31 33.28 3.40
C GLU A 334 13.67 32.81 2.88
N GLY A 335 14.71 33.62 3.08
CA GLY A 335 16.05 33.31 2.68
C GLY A 335 16.38 33.61 1.20
N SER A 336 17.60 33.30 0.76
CA SER A 336 18.00 33.54 -0.63
C SER A 336 17.33 32.53 -1.58
N LEU A 337 17.06 32.97 -2.83
CA LEU A 337 16.48 32.09 -3.86
C LEU A 337 17.27 30.80 -4.03
N GLY A 338 18.62 30.89 -4.04
CA GLY A 338 19.46 29.70 -4.17
C GLY A 338 19.34 28.72 -3.02
N ALA A 339 19.14 29.20 -1.78
CA ALA A 339 18.88 28.36 -0.62
C ALA A 339 17.50 27.67 -0.77
N ARG A 340 16.44 28.42 -1.09
CA ARG A 340 15.08 27.92 -1.27
C ARG A 340 14.97 26.85 -2.37
N ILE A 341 15.71 27.02 -3.48
CA ILE A 341 15.80 26.03 -4.56
C ILE A 341 16.49 24.75 -4.04
N ARG A 342 17.60 24.87 -3.30
CA ARG A 342 18.31 23.69 -2.75
C ARG A 342 17.47 22.97 -1.70
N ASP A 343 16.77 23.68 -0.83
CA ASP A 343 15.90 23.09 0.18
C ASP A 343 14.70 22.37 -0.46
N GLY A 344 14.24 22.88 -1.61
CA GLY A 344 13.20 22.25 -2.44
C GLY A 344 13.71 21.21 -3.43
N ARG A 345 14.95 20.73 -3.34
CA ARG A 345 15.54 19.81 -4.34
C ARG A 345 14.77 18.49 -4.55
N LEU A 346 13.99 18.07 -3.57
CA LEU A 346 13.15 16.87 -3.65
C LEU A 346 11.71 17.15 -4.12
N VAL A 347 11.32 18.44 -4.16
CA VAL A 347 10.02 18.85 -4.68
C VAL A 347 10.01 18.67 -6.20
N PRO A 348 8.99 18.00 -6.78
CA PRO A 348 8.93 17.75 -8.23
C PRO A 348 8.99 19.01 -9.08
N PHE A 349 8.25 20.04 -8.66
CA PHE A 349 8.08 21.27 -9.42
C PHE A 349 8.35 22.50 -8.56
N GLN A 350 9.11 23.44 -9.08
CA GLN A 350 9.35 24.74 -8.46
C GLN A 350 8.99 25.84 -9.46
N ALA A 351 8.24 26.85 -9.03
CA ALA A 351 7.90 28.02 -9.85
C ALA A 351 8.62 29.25 -9.29
N VAL A 352 9.55 29.80 -10.04
CA VAL A 352 10.18 31.08 -9.71
C VAL A 352 9.28 32.19 -10.22
N LEU A 353 8.92 33.11 -9.33
CA LEU A 353 8.01 34.22 -9.61
C LEU A 353 8.80 35.53 -9.52
N GLY A 354 9.04 36.15 -10.66
CA GLY A 354 9.66 37.45 -10.78
C GLY A 354 8.68 38.49 -11.31
N PRO A 355 9.11 39.76 -11.46
CA PRO A 355 8.27 40.84 -11.99
C PRO A 355 7.65 40.50 -13.36
N GLU A 356 8.40 39.80 -14.22
CA GLU A 356 7.89 39.40 -15.55
C GLU A 356 6.77 38.38 -15.48
N GLU A 357 6.92 37.35 -14.64
CA GLU A 357 5.89 36.34 -14.42
C GLU A 357 4.61 36.94 -13.85
N VAL A 358 4.76 37.86 -12.87
CA VAL A 358 3.63 38.58 -12.25
C VAL A 358 2.91 39.45 -13.30
N ALA A 359 3.66 40.28 -14.03
CA ALA A 359 3.06 41.17 -15.03
C ALA A 359 2.34 40.44 -16.17
N ALA A 360 2.84 39.26 -16.55
CA ALA A 360 2.28 38.44 -17.60
C ALA A 360 1.26 37.37 -17.13
N GLY A 361 1.05 37.20 -15.81
CA GLY A 361 0.18 36.18 -15.26
C GLY A 361 0.64 34.75 -15.59
N ARG A 362 1.96 34.51 -15.58
CA ARG A 362 2.60 33.25 -16.02
C ARG A 362 3.34 32.53 -14.90
N LEU A 363 3.63 31.26 -15.11
CA LEU A 363 4.52 30.45 -14.29
C LEU A 363 5.68 29.91 -15.12
N SER A 364 6.90 30.15 -14.62
CA SER A 364 8.14 29.55 -15.13
C SER A 364 8.49 28.39 -14.23
N LEU A 365 8.41 27.15 -14.74
CA LEU A 365 8.61 25.93 -13.94
C LEU A 365 10.03 25.41 -14.07
N ARG A 366 10.58 25.02 -12.94
CA ARG A 366 11.83 24.27 -12.83
C ARG A 366 11.51 22.87 -12.32
N LEU A 367 12.02 21.87 -13.02
CA LEU A 367 11.87 20.47 -12.62
C LEU A 367 12.99 20.05 -11.64
N ARG A 368 12.77 18.94 -10.98
CA ARG A 368 13.73 18.37 -10.00
C ARG A 368 15.10 18.08 -10.60
N ASP A 369 15.19 17.66 -11.86
CA ASP A 369 16.44 17.42 -12.59
C ASP A 369 17.20 18.70 -12.97
N GLY A 370 16.63 19.86 -12.67
CA GLY A 370 17.17 21.16 -12.98
C GLY A 370 16.76 21.73 -14.33
N SER A 371 16.07 20.97 -15.17
CA SER A 371 15.51 21.46 -16.42
C SER A 371 14.44 22.53 -16.17
N ARG A 372 14.18 23.35 -17.17
CA ARG A 372 13.21 24.45 -17.10
C ARG A 372 12.18 24.29 -18.22
N LEU A 373 10.94 24.57 -17.89
CA LEU A 373 9.87 24.66 -18.86
C LEU A 373 9.60 26.13 -19.17
N ASP A 374 9.27 26.41 -20.42
CA ASP A 374 8.91 27.75 -20.86
C ASP A 374 7.73 28.31 -20.05
N ALA A 375 7.78 29.61 -19.79
CA ALA A 375 6.73 30.30 -19.06
C ALA A 375 5.37 30.17 -19.78
N ARG A 376 4.36 29.71 -19.05
CA ARG A 376 2.98 29.53 -19.56
C ARG A 376 2.00 30.35 -18.73
N PRO A 377 0.82 30.70 -19.27
CA PRO A 377 -0.27 31.23 -18.46
C PRO A 377 -0.48 30.36 -17.23
N ALA A 378 -0.69 30.97 -16.07
CA ALA A 378 -0.75 30.22 -14.79
C ALA A 378 -1.80 29.11 -14.82
N GLU A 379 -2.97 29.32 -15.47
CA GLU A 379 -4.03 28.32 -15.58
C GLU A 379 -3.57 27.07 -16.36
N GLU A 380 -2.89 27.27 -17.49
CA GLU A 380 -2.34 26.17 -18.30
C GLU A 380 -1.26 25.39 -17.54
N ALA A 381 -0.38 26.11 -16.83
CA ALA A 381 0.67 25.50 -16.02
C ALA A 381 0.07 24.67 -14.87
N LEU A 382 -0.95 25.19 -14.17
CA LEU A 382 -1.64 24.48 -13.10
C LEU A 382 -2.41 23.26 -13.63
N ALA A 383 -3.05 23.36 -14.79
CA ALA A 383 -3.72 22.21 -15.42
C ALA A 383 -2.72 21.10 -15.77
N TRP A 384 -1.57 21.46 -16.31
CA TRP A 384 -0.49 20.52 -16.62
C TRP A 384 0.07 19.90 -15.33
N LEU A 385 0.34 20.70 -14.28
CA LEU A 385 0.83 20.23 -12.99
C LEU A 385 -0.14 19.22 -12.34
N ARG A 386 -1.47 19.46 -12.39
CA ARG A 386 -2.47 18.51 -11.89
C ARG A 386 -2.40 17.18 -12.64
N ALA A 387 -2.23 17.23 -13.97
CA ALA A 387 -2.12 16.03 -14.79
C ALA A 387 -0.85 15.21 -14.47
N GLU A 388 0.30 15.88 -14.33
CA GLU A 388 1.59 15.23 -13.98
C GLU A 388 1.64 14.75 -12.52
N SER A 389 0.88 15.38 -11.65
CA SER A 389 0.77 15.03 -10.22
C SER A 389 -0.36 14.03 -9.93
N SER A 390 -1.03 13.53 -10.95
CA SER A 390 -2.06 12.49 -10.81
C SER A 390 -1.42 11.10 -10.78
N PRO A 391 -1.96 10.16 -9.98
CA PRO A 391 -1.50 8.78 -10.01
C PRO A 391 -1.60 8.17 -11.42
N PRO A 392 -0.66 7.29 -11.83
CA PRO A 392 -0.72 6.64 -13.13
C PRO A 392 -2.03 5.87 -13.29
N SER A 393 -2.75 6.11 -14.38
CA SER A 393 -3.91 5.28 -14.76
C SER A 393 -3.42 4.01 -15.47
N ALA A 394 -4.20 2.92 -15.40
CA ALA A 394 -3.88 1.64 -16.03
C ALA A 394 -3.64 1.74 -17.57
N SER A 395 -3.98 2.87 -18.20
CA SER A 395 -3.83 3.13 -19.62
C SER A 395 -2.55 3.92 -20.00
N ARG A 396 -1.79 4.44 -19.05
CA ARG A 396 -0.49 5.09 -19.33
C ARG A 396 0.62 4.07 -19.12
N GLY A 397 1.15 3.52 -20.21
CA GLY A 397 2.42 2.79 -20.21
C GLY A 397 3.56 3.68 -19.72
N PRO A 398 4.68 3.10 -19.23
CA PRO A 398 5.84 3.86 -18.82
C PRO A 398 6.38 4.65 -20.03
N GLY A 399 6.41 5.98 -19.91
CA GLY A 399 7.04 6.86 -20.89
C GLY A 399 6.10 7.60 -21.85
N SER A 400 5.16 8.38 -21.35
CA SER A 400 4.77 9.58 -22.08
C SER A 400 5.84 10.65 -21.83
N GLY A 401 6.96 10.52 -22.56
CA GLY A 401 7.98 11.55 -22.62
C GLY A 401 7.34 12.90 -22.96
N PHE A 402 7.95 13.97 -22.44
CA PHE A 402 7.62 15.34 -22.75
C PHE A 402 7.32 15.52 -24.24
N PRO A 403 6.27 16.26 -24.61
CA PRO A 403 6.16 16.72 -25.98
C PRO A 403 7.41 17.56 -26.28
N ALA A 404 8.20 17.12 -27.26
CA ALA A 404 9.35 17.84 -27.75
C ALA A 404 8.93 19.28 -28.09
N ALA A 405 9.74 20.25 -27.70
CA ALA A 405 9.56 21.62 -28.10
C ALA A 405 9.48 21.68 -29.65
N PRO A 406 8.59 22.46 -30.24
CA PRO A 406 8.58 22.62 -31.67
C PRO A 406 9.93 23.25 -32.10
N SER A 407 10.65 22.51 -32.97
CA SER A 407 11.85 22.99 -33.63
C SER A 407 11.54 24.30 -34.40
N ARG A 408 12.26 25.36 -34.10
CA ARG A 408 12.38 26.51 -34.96
C ARG A 408 13.43 26.25 -36.05
#